data_592e8151baeaacd27bbebb7105e82c00
#
_entry.id   592e8151baeaacd27bbebb7105e82c00
#
_cell.length_a   1.000
_cell.length_b   1.000
_cell.length_c   1.000
_cell.angle_alpha   90.00
_cell.angle_beta   90.00
_cell.angle_gamma   90.00
#
_symmetry.space_group_name_H-M   'P 1'
#
loop_
_entity.id
_entity.type
_entity.pdbx_description
1 polymer ?
#
loop_
_entity_poly.entity_id
_entity_poly.type
_entity_poly.pdbx_seq_one_letter_code
_entity_poly.pdbx_strand_id
1 'polypeptide(L)'
;MSALSVLYIVLPILAVSFCHALEVVFTARRWASHHSASSDEAHQSLVNILFRLSGMNMSALVIAAVVGFLAVLLSTAALFVGGLWTERIWATIFMAYSVCTLINIVRAVTLKGYVPGLVTSIISVPLIAYAAYPLSLVWPWWEMLLFAILGLVLAVAGHFIAQRIGRYSTTISASL
;
A
#
# COMPACT_ATOMS: atom_id res chain seq x y z
N MET A 1 -8.24 -19.23 -15.60
CA MET A 1 -8.01 -18.06 -16.49
C MET A 1 -6.92 -18.42 -17.50
N SER A 2 -6.99 -17.89 -18.76
CA SER A 2 -5.88 -18.07 -19.70
C SER A 2 -4.66 -17.27 -19.27
N ALA A 3 -3.44 -17.71 -19.62
CA ALA A 3 -2.19 -16.99 -19.30
C ALA A 3 -2.22 -15.54 -19.82
N LEU A 4 -2.82 -15.29 -20.97
CA LEU A 4 -3.03 -13.96 -21.55
C LEU A 4 -3.95 -13.10 -20.68
N SER A 5 -5.07 -13.64 -20.18
CA SER A 5 -6.01 -12.90 -19.32
C SER A 5 -5.35 -12.50 -18.00
N VAL A 6 -4.53 -13.39 -17.42
CA VAL A 6 -3.74 -13.11 -16.22
C VAL A 6 -2.79 -11.94 -16.48
N LEU A 7 -2.09 -11.95 -17.61
CA LEU A 7 -1.11 -10.92 -17.97
C LEU A 7 -1.75 -9.53 -18.07
N TYR A 8 -2.92 -9.41 -18.72
CA TYR A 8 -3.65 -8.14 -18.87
C TYR A 8 -4.13 -7.54 -17.53
N ILE A 9 -4.42 -8.39 -16.54
CA ILE A 9 -4.85 -7.93 -15.20
C ILE A 9 -3.65 -7.58 -14.33
N VAL A 10 -2.64 -8.44 -14.35
CA VAL A 10 -1.54 -8.41 -13.40
C VAL A 10 -0.49 -7.35 -13.75
N LEU A 11 -0.16 -7.18 -15.03
CA LEU A 11 0.86 -6.21 -15.45
C LEU A 11 0.53 -4.75 -15.09
N PRO A 12 -0.69 -4.23 -15.31
CA PRO A 12 -1.04 -2.88 -14.88
C PRO A 12 -0.92 -2.69 -13.37
N ILE A 13 -1.33 -3.69 -12.57
CA ILE A 13 -1.22 -3.62 -11.11
C ILE A 13 0.25 -3.63 -10.66
N LEU A 14 1.08 -4.46 -11.29
CA LEU A 14 2.51 -4.49 -11.02
C LEU A 14 3.18 -3.16 -11.40
N ALA A 15 2.87 -2.61 -12.57
CA ALA A 15 3.41 -1.35 -13.03
C ALA A 15 3.02 -0.19 -12.11
N VAL A 16 1.75 -0.08 -11.72
CA VAL A 16 1.29 1.00 -10.85
C VAL A 16 1.83 0.84 -9.42
N SER A 17 1.97 -0.38 -8.92
CA SER A 17 2.58 -0.61 -7.59
C SER A 17 4.07 -0.24 -7.58
N PHE A 18 4.79 -0.46 -8.67
CA PHE A 18 6.16 0.02 -8.85
C PHE A 18 6.23 1.56 -8.87
N CYS A 19 5.39 2.20 -9.67
CA CYS A 19 5.29 3.66 -9.70
C CYS A 19 4.91 4.24 -8.33
N HIS A 20 4.04 3.55 -7.58
CA HIS A 20 3.67 3.94 -6.22
C HIS A 20 4.87 3.90 -5.28
N ALA A 21 5.65 2.81 -5.30
CA ALA A 21 6.86 2.72 -4.49
C ALA A 21 7.87 3.81 -4.85
N LEU A 22 8.07 4.10 -6.13
CA LEU A 22 8.95 5.20 -6.59
C LEU A 22 8.43 6.56 -6.11
N GLU A 23 7.15 6.86 -6.29
CA GLU A 23 6.55 8.12 -5.83
C GLU A 23 6.81 8.30 -4.33
N VAL A 24 6.54 7.29 -3.50
CA VAL A 24 6.77 7.35 -2.06
C VAL A 24 8.23 7.59 -1.74
N VAL A 25 9.16 6.86 -2.36
CA VAL A 25 10.61 7.01 -2.13
C VAL A 25 11.08 8.43 -2.43
N PHE A 26 10.66 9.00 -3.57
CA PHE A 26 11.12 10.33 -3.99
C PHE A 26 10.42 11.48 -3.27
N THR A 27 9.18 11.30 -2.83
CA THR A 27 8.39 12.41 -2.27
C THR A 27 8.34 12.43 -0.74
N ALA A 28 8.59 11.29 -0.07
CA ALA A 28 8.48 11.17 1.39
C ALA A 28 9.39 12.15 2.14
N ARG A 29 10.63 12.33 1.68
CA ARG A 29 11.60 13.25 2.29
C ARG A 29 11.13 14.71 2.24
N ARG A 30 10.67 15.16 1.07
CA ARG A 30 10.17 16.53 0.87
C ARG A 30 8.89 16.77 1.67
N TRP A 31 8.00 15.77 1.68
CA TRP A 31 6.76 15.86 2.44
C TRP A 31 7.01 15.98 3.96
N ALA A 32 7.93 15.17 4.52
CA ALA A 32 8.28 15.21 5.93
C ALA A 32 8.84 16.58 6.37
N SER A 33 9.71 17.20 5.54
CA SER A 33 10.28 18.52 5.85
C SER A 33 9.23 19.65 5.89
N HIS A 34 8.20 19.57 5.04
CA HIS A 34 7.11 20.56 5.04
C HIS A 34 6.17 20.42 6.24
N HIS A 35 5.88 19.17 6.69
CA HIS A 35 4.92 18.93 7.78
C HIS A 35 5.53 19.05 9.17
N SER A 36 6.86 18.94 9.32
CA SER A 36 7.55 19.24 10.59
C SER A 36 7.58 20.74 10.92
N ALA A 37 7.36 21.60 9.93
CA ALA A 37 7.39 23.07 10.10
C ALA A 37 6.02 23.70 10.39
N SER A 38 4.90 23.00 10.15
CA SER A 38 3.53 23.50 10.32
C SER A 38 2.87 22.89 11.57
N SER A 39 3.15 23.44 12.75
CA SER A 39 2.47 23.10 14.00
C SER A 39 1.27 24.01 14.23
N ASP A 40 0.17 23.80 13.51
CA ASP A 40 -1.11 24.45 13.80
C ASP A 40 -1.93 23.57 14.76
N GLU A 41 -2.09 24.04 16.01
CA GLU A 41 -2.59 23.24 17.16
C GLU A 41 -4.07 22.82 17.06
N ALA A 42 -4.87 23.44 16.24
CA ALA A 42 -6.33 23.29 16.27
C ALA A 42 -6.90 22.05 15.51
N HIS A 43 -6.11 21.40 14.64
CA HIS A 43 -6.54 20.19 13.91
C HIS A 43 -5.98 18.88 14.51
N GLN A 44 -5.34 18.98 15.67
CA GLN A 44 -4.42 17.95 16.18
C GLN A 44 -5.10 16.69 16.73
N SER A 45 -6.35 16.65 17.12
CA SER A 45 -6.85 15.47 17.87
C SER A 45 -7.08 14.22 16.98
N LEU A 46 -7.78 14.33 15.85
CA LEU A 46 -7.98 13.20 14.92
C LEU A 46 -6.73 12.97 14.04
N VAL A 47 -6.09 14.03 13.61
CA VAL A 47 -4.84 14.00 12.86
C VAL A 47 -3.74 13.39 13.71
N ASN A 48 -3.60 13.73 15.00
CA ASN A 48 -2.64 13.14 15.91
C ASN A 48 -2.90 11.67 16.20
N ILE A 49 -4.15 11.22 16.26
CA ILE A 49 -4.49 9.79 16.38
C ILE A 49 -4.07 9.06 15.10
N LEU A 50 -4.41 9.58 13.92
CA LEU A 50 -3.98 9.01 12.64
C LEU A 50 -2.46 9.11 12.44
N PHE A 51 -1.82 10.21 12.88
CA PHE A 51 -0.36 10.36 12.88
C PHE A 51 0.33 9.46 13.91
N ARG A 52 -0.22 9.29 15.10
CA ARG A 52 0.31 8.36 16.11
C ARG A 52 0.09 6.91 15.72
N LEU A 53 -1.06 6.56 15.14
CA LEU A 53 -1.32 5.24 14.59
C LEU A 53 -0.48 4.98 13.32
N SER A 54 -0.23 6.01 12.52
CA SER A 54 0.64 5.87 11.35
C SER A 54 2.12 6.03 11.69
N GLY A 55 2.49 6.49 12.92
CA GLY A 55 3.86 6.65 13.38
C GLY A 55 4.78 7.10 12.24
N MET A 56 4.48 8.24 11.59
CA MET A 56 5.04 8.57 10.28
C MET A 56 6.54 8.91 10.38
N ASN A 57 7.31 7.89 10.73
CA ASN A 57 8.72 7.87 10.43
C ASN A 57 8.85 7.68 8.91
N MET A 58 9.53 8.59 8.25
CA MET A 58 9.77 8.59 6.81
C MET A 58 10.38 7.27 6.33
N SER A 59 11.30 6.70 7.11
CA SER A 59 11.90 5.40 6.83
C SER A 59 10.84 4.28 6.83
N ALA A 60 9.87 4.33 7.75
CA ALA A 60 8.79 3.35 7.80
C ALA A 60 7.87 3.43 6.58
N LEU A 61 7.58 4.64 6.09
CA LEU A 61 6.76 4.82 4.89
C LEU A 61 7.44 4.26 3.65
N VAL A 62 8.73 4.54 3.48
CA VAL A 62 9.55 4.03 2.36
C VAL A 62 9.66 2.50 2.45
N ILE A 63 9.95 1.95 3.64
CA ILE A 63 10.03 0.50 3.86
C ILE A 63 8.69 -0.16 3.52
N ALA A 64 7.58 0.39 3.99
CA ALA A 64 6.24 -0.15 3.71
C ALA A 64 5.94 -0.17 2.21
N ALA A 65 6.29 0.90 1.47
CA ALA A 65 6.08 0.99 0.03
C ALA A 65 6.93 -0.02 -0.75
N VAL A 66 8.22 -0.16 -0.39
CA VAL A 66 9.13 -1.12 -1.04
C VAL A 66 8.72 -2.56 -0.73
N VAL A 67 8.41 -2.88 0.52
CA VAL A 67 7.96 -4.22 0.92
C VAL A 67 6.61 -4.55 0.25
N GLY A 68 5.70 -3.58 0.19
CA GLY A 68 4.43 -3.73 -0.53
C GLY A 68 4.62 -4.04 -2.01
N PHE A 69 5.52 -3.31 -2.69
CA PHE A 69 5.87 -3.60 -4.08
C PHE A 69 6.47 -4.99 -4.25
N LEU A 70 7.42 -5.37 -3.39
CA LEU A 70 8.03 -6.71 -3.44
C LEU A 70 7.00 -7.82 -3.20
N ALA A 71 6.03 -7.62 -2.32
CA ALA A 71 4.94 -8.56 -2.11
C ALA A 71 4.09 -8.74 -3.37
N VAL A 72 3.72 -7.63 -4.06
CA VAL A 72 3.01 -7.68 -5.34
C VAL A 72 3.85 -8.38 -6.41
N LEU A 73 5.13 -8.06 -6.51
CA LEU A 73 6.05 -8.66 -7.48
C LEU A 73 6.19 -10.17 -7.27
N LEU A 74 6.47 -10.60 -6.04
CA LEU A 74 6.68 -12.02 -5.71
C LEU A 74 5.39 -12.84 -5.86
N SER A 75 4.25 -12.30 -5.43
CA SER A 75 2.97 -12.98 -5.62
C SER A 75 2.58 -13.07 -7.11
N THR A 76 2.92 -12.05 -7.89
CA THR A 76 2.76 -12.06 -9.35
C THR A 76 3.66 -13.12 -9.99
N ALA A 77 4.92 -13.21 -9.60
CA ALA A 77 5.83 -14.25 -10.08
C ALA A 77 5.32 -15.66 -9.72
N ALA A 78 4.78 -15.84 -8.51
CA ALA A 78 4.20 -17.10 -8.08
C ALA A 78 3.00 -17.54 -8.94
N LEU A 79 2.22 -16.61 -9.51
CA LEU A 79 1.13 -16.97 -10.42
C LEU A 79 1.60 -17.73 -11.67
N PHE A 80 2.81 -17.44 -12.16
CA PHE A 80 3.40 -18.13 -13.31
C PHE A 80 3.84 -19.56 -12.98
N VAL A 81 4.08 -19.87 -11.70
CA VAL A 81 4.31 -21.24 -11.24
C VAL A 81 3.02 -22.05 -11.25
N GLY A 82 1.88 -21.38 -11.09
CA GLY A 82 0.55 -21.95 -11.11
C GLY A 82 0.13 -22.59 -9.80
N GLY A 83 -1.16 -22.85 -9.69
CA GLY A 83 -1.78 -23.52 -8.56
C GLY A 83 -2.81 -22.68 -7.84
N LEU A 84 -3.79 -23.34 -7.25
CA LEU A 84 -4.91 -22.71 -6.55
C LEU A 84 -4.48 -21.77 -5.40
N TRP A 85 -3.43 -22.15 -4.71
CA TRP A 85 -2.89 -21.35 -3.59
C TRP A 85 -2.21 -20.06 -4.05
N THR A 86 -1.52 -20.09 -5.21
CA THR A 86 -0.84 -18.90 -5.74
C THR A 86 -1.84 -17.84 -6.17
N GLU A 87 -2.97 -18.23 -6.76
CA GLU A 87 -4.06 -17.32 -7.11
C GLU A 87 -4.67 -16.68 -5.85
N ARG A 88 -4.91 -17.44 -4.80
CA ARG A 88 -5.46 -16.94 -3.53
C ARG A 88 -4.50 -16.01 -2.80
N ILE A 89 -3.21 -16.34 -2.78
CA ILE A 89 -2.18 -15.46 -2.22
C ILE A 89 -2.13 -14.15 -2.99
N TRP A 90 -2.11 -14.21 -4.32
CA TRP A 90 -2.11 -13.01 -5.15
C TRP A 90 -3.35 -12.15 -4.91
N ALA A 91 -4.54 -12.74 -4.85
CA ALA A 91 -5.78 -12.03 -4.56
C ALA A 91 -5.73 -11.32 -3.20
N THR A 92 -5.21 -11.99 -2.17
CA THR A 92 -5.05 -11.41 -0.84
C THR A 92 -4.09 -10.21 -0.84
N ILE A 93 -2.96 -10.31 -1.54
CA ILE A 93 -1.98 -9.22 -1.68
C ILE A 93 -2.56 -8.08 -2.53
N PHE A 94 -3.29 -8.39 -3.60
CA PHE A 94 -4.01 -7.40 -4.39
C PHE A 94 -5.04 -6.62 -3.55
N MET A 95 -5.79 -7.30 -2.68
CA MET A 95 -6.72 -6.66 -1.75
C MET A 95 -5.98 -5.80 -0.72
N ALA A 96 -4.83 -6.27 -0.18
CA ALA A 96 -3.99 -5.47 0.70
C ALA A 96 -3.51 -4.17 0.03
N TYR A 97 -3.03 -4.27 -1.21
CA TYR A 97 -2.64 -3.12 -2.02
C TYR A 97 -3.81 -2.15 -2.25
N SER A 98 -4.99 -2.68 -2.55
CA SER A 98 -6.22 -1.89 -2.76
C SER A 98 -6.60 -1.11 -1.50
N VAL A 99 -6.54 -1.76 -0.33
CA VAL A 99 -6.78 -1.11 0.97
C VAL A 99 -5.76 -0.02 1.26
N CYS A 100 -4.46 -0.27 1.03
CA CYS A 100 -3.42 0.75 1.21
C CYS A 100 -3.65 1.97 0.31
N THR A 101 -4.05 1.73 -0.95
CA THR A 101 -4.42 2.78 -1.91
C THR A 101 -5.56 3.66 -1.39
N LEU A 102 -6.63 3.05 -0.89
CA LEU A 102 -7.77 3.78 -0.31
C LEU A 102 -7.35 4.57 0.95
N ILE A 103 -6.54 3.97 1.83
CA ILE A 103 -6.01 4.65 3.02
C ILE A 103 -5.22 5.90 2.63
N ASN A 104 -4.40 5.86 1.58
CA ASN A 104 -3.64 7.03 1.14
C ASN A 104 -4.55 8.15 0.63
N ILE A 105 -5.62 7.82 -0.09
CA ILE A 105 -6.62 8.80 -0.54
C ILE A 105 -7.35 9.41 0.67
N VAL A 106 -7.80 8.59 1.62
CA VAL A 106 -8.45 9.07 2.85
C VAL A 106 -7.52 9.98 3.63
N ARG A 107 -6.23 9.63 3.76
CA ARG A 107 -5.22 10.48 4.41
C ARG A 107 -5.09 11.84 3.72
N ALA A 108 -5.01 11.87 2.39
CA ALA A 108 -4.91 13.12 1.64
C ALA A 108 -6.12 14.03 1.86
N VAL A 109 -7.33 13.45 1.88
CA VAL A 109 -8.57 14.18 2.16
C VAL A 109 -8.58 14.71 3.60
N THR A 110 -8.19 13.88 4.58
CA THR A 110 -8.16 14.25 6.00
C THR A 110 -7.13 15.34 6.28
N LEU A 111 -5.96 15.24 5.67
CA LEU A 111 -4.87 16.22 5.82
C LEU A 111 -5.06 17.45 4.93
N LYS A 112 -6.11 17.47 4.09
CA LYS A 112 -6.36 18.52 3.11
C LYS A 112 -5.15 18.88 2.26
N GLY A 113 -4.35 17.87 1.91
CA GLY A 113 -3.11 18.08 1.19
C GLY A 113 -2.50 16.82 0.58
N TYR A 114 -1.37 17.03 -0.08
CA TYR A 114 -0.63 15.95 -0.70
C TYR A 114 -0.01 15.02 0.36
N VAL A 115 -0.13 13.71 0.12
CA VAL A 115 0.61 12.67 0.86
C VAL A 115 1.42 11.83 -0.14
N PRO A 116 2.61 11.32 0.26
CA PRO A 116 3.42 10.46 -0.61
C PRO A 116 2.63 9.25 -1.11
N GLY A 117 2.66 9.02 -2.43
CA GLY A 117 1.89 7.96 -3.07
C GLY A 117 0.46 8.33 -3.44
N LEU A 118 0.02 9.59 -3.27
CA LEU A 118 -1.35 10.01 -3.58
C LEU A 118 -1.66 9.93 -5.08
N VAL A 119 -0.76 10.41 -5.94
CA VAL A 119 -0.99 10.45 -7.39
C VAL A 119 -1.18 9.05 -7.93
N THR A 120 -0.26 8.14 -7.59
CA THR A 120 -0.36 6.75 -7.99
C THR A 120 -1.54 6.04 -7.35
N SER A 121 -1.95 6.41 -6.12
CA SER A 121 -3.16 5.89 -5.50
C SER A 121 -4.42 6.26 -6.29
N ILE A 122 -4.53 7.50 -6.76
CA ILE A 122 -5.66 7.94 -7.60
C ILE A 122 -5.66 7.17 -8.93
N ILE A 123 -4.51 7.02 -9.58
CA ILE A 123 -4.37 6.26 -10.83
C ILE A 123 -4.68 4.77 -10.60
N SER A 124 -4.39 4.24 -9.42
CA SER A 124 -4.65 2.83 -9.08
C SER A 124 -6.14 2.51 -8.98
N VAL A 125 -7.01 3.46 -8.60
CA VAL A 125 -8.45 3.20 -8.41
C VAL A 125 -9.11 2.57 -9.65
N PRO A 126 -9.03 3.15 -10.85
CA PRO A 126 -9.61 2.53 -12.03
C PRO A 126 -8.95 1.20 -12.41
N LEU A 127 -7.65 1.03 -12.16
CA LEU A 127 -6.94 -0.23 -12.42
C LEU A 127 -7.36 -1.33 -11.44
N ILE A 128 -7.57 -0.98 -10.17
CA ILE A 128 -8.11 -1.89 -9.15
C ILE A 128 -9.53 -2.33 -9.54
N ALA A 129 -10.39 -1.39 -9.94
CA ALA A 129 -11.74 -1.72 -10.41
C ALA A 129 -11.71 -2.62 -11.64
N TYR A 130 -10.83 -2.33 -12.60
CA TYR A 130 -10.61 -3.15 -13.80
C TYR A 130 -10.15 -4.58 -13.45
N ALA A 131 -9.22 -4.73 -12.50
CA ALA A 131 -8.73 -6.03 -12.06
C ALA A 131 -9.75 -6.79 -11.18
N ALA A 132 -10.50 -6.10 -10.34
CA ALA A 132 -11.49 -6.70 -9.46
C ALA A 132 -12.70 -7.27 -10.22
N TYR A 133 -13.10 -6.66 -11.34
CA TYR A 133 -14.25 -7.11 -12.11
C TYR A 133 -14.12 -8.57 -12.57
N PRO A 134 -13.08 -9.01 -13.32
CA PRO A 134 -12.96 -10.40 -13.72
C PRO A 134 -12.76 -11.36 -12.55
N LEU A 135 -12.15 -10.89 -11.43
CA LEU A 135 -12.02 -11.70 -10.23
C LEU A 135 -13.37 -11.99 -9.58
N SER A 136 -14.29 -11.01 -9.58
CA SER A 136 -15.64 -11.18 -9.05
C SER A 136 -16.51 -12.13 -9.88
N LEU A 137 -16.15 -12.43 -11.13
CA LEU A 137 -16.81 -13.41 -11.97
C LEU A 137 -16.32 -14.84 -11.70
N VAL A 138 -15.11 -15.00 -11.17
CA VAL A 138 -14.48 -16.30 -10.90
C VAL A 138 -14.70 -16.76 -9.46
N TRP A 139 -14.64 -15.83 -8.52
CA TRP A 139 -14.75 -16.15 -7.09
C TRP A 139 -16.08 -15.69 -6.50
N PRO A 140 -16.70 -16.49 -5.63
CA PRO A 140 -17.91 -16.10 -4.93
C PRO A 140 -17.61 -14.90 -4.00
N TRP A 141 -18.64 -14.06 -3.78
CA TRP A 141 -18.52 -12.82 -3.03
C TRP A 141 -17.92 -13.00 -1.61
N TRP A 142 -18.17 -14.12 -0.97
CA TRP A 142 -17.65 -14.42 0.38
C TRP A 142 -16.14 -14.70 0.37
N GLU A 143 -15.57 -15.33 -0.70
CA GLU A 143 -14.12 -15.46 -0.85
C GLU A 143 -13.47 -14.09 -1.09
N MET A 144 -14.07 -13.23 -1.90
CA MET A 144 -13.61 -11.86 -2.11
C MET A 144 -13.61 -11.06 -0.80
N LEU A 145 -14.65 -11.22 0.04
CA LEU A 145 -14.71 -10.61 1.37
C LEU A 145 -13.60 -11.16 2.29
N LEU A 146 -13.36 -12.46 2.26
CA LEU A 146 -12.27 -13.08 3.02
C LEU A 146 -10.91 -12.53 2.61
N PHE A 147 -10.64 -12.41 1.29
CA PHE A 147 -9.40 -11.82 0.79
C PHE A 147 -9.27 -10.34 1.20
N ALA A 148 -10.36 -9.59 1.21
CA ALA A 148 -10.35 -8.20 1.66
C ALA A 148 -10.02 -8.08 3.17
N ILE A 149 -10.58 -8.95 4.02
CA ILE A 149 -10.28 -8.99 5.46
C ILE A 149 -8.82 -9.40 5.68
N LEU A 150 -8.35 -10.47 5.04
CA LEU A 150 -6.96 -10.91 5.13
C LEU A 150 -6.00 -9.83 4.59
N GLY A 151 -6.35 -9.19 3.49
CA GLY A 151 -5.59 -8.08 2.92
C GLY A 151 -5.50 -6.88 3.87
N LEU A 152 -6.60 -6.53 4.55
CA LEU A 152 -6.60 -5.49 5.57
C LEU A 152 -5.67 -5.85 6.74
N VAL A 153 -5.74 -7.09 7.24
CA VAL A 153 -4.85 -7.57 8.31
C VAL A 153 -3.39 -7.50 7.88
N LEU A 154 -3.06 -7.94 6.66
CA LEU A 154 -1.71 -7.86 6.12
C LEU A 154 -1.22 -6.42 5.96
N ALA A 155 -2.07 -5.51 5.47
CA ALA A 155 -1.74 -4.10 5.32
C ALA A 155 -1.42 -3.46 6.68
N VAL A 156 -2.26 -3.72 7.69
CA VAL A 156 -2.05 -3.22 9.06
C VAL A 156 -0.79 -3.82 9.69
N ALA A 157 -0.62 -5.13 9.62
CA ALA A 157 0.56 -5.82 10.15
C ALA A 157 1.85 -5.33 9.47
N GLY A 158 1.86 -5.22 8.14
CA GLY A 158 2.99 -4.70 7.37
C GLY A 158 3.36 -3.27 7.77
N HIS A 159 2.36 -2.43 8.01
CA HIS A 159 2.57 -1.07 8.50
C HIS A 159 3.21 -1.04 9.90
N PHE A 160 2.74 -1.86 10.84
CA PHE A 160 3.35 -1.97 12.17
C PHE A 160 4.79 -2.48 12.14
N ILE A 161 5.07 -3.47 11.29
CA ILE A 161 6.43 -4.01 11.11
C ILE A 161 7.35 -2.93 10.54
N ALA A 162 6.91 -2.22 9.49
CA ALA A 162 7.67 -1.14 8.89
C ALA A 162 7.98 -0.01 9.89
N GLN A 163 7.02 0.33 10.77
CA GLN A 163 7.23 1.30 11.84
C GLN A 163 8.30 0.83 12.85
N ARG A 164 8.27 -0.44 13.24
CA ARG A 164 9.29 -0.98 14.15
C ARG A 164 10.68 -0.90 13.52
N ILE A 165 10.84 -1.38 12.29
CA ILE A 165 12.11 -1.34 11.57
C ILE A 165 12.60 0.11 11.40
N GLY A 166 11.71 1.04 11.01
CA GLY A 166 12.05 2.45 10.84
C GLY A 166 12.55 3.11 12.14
N ARG A 167 12.01 2.74 13.32
CA ARG A 167 12.50 3.24 14.62
C ARG A 167 13.90 2.73 14.93
N TYR A 168 14.19 1.47 14.67
CA TYR A 168 15.54 0.91 14.90
C TYR A 168 16.59 1.59 14.02
N SER A 169 16.29 1.92 12.77
CA SER A 169 17.24 2.57 11.87
C SER A 169 17.60 4.00 12.32
N THR A 170 16.65 4.75 12.90
CA THR A 170 16.92 6.10 13.42
C THR A 170 17.75 6.09 14.70
N THR A 171 17.61 5.07 15.56
CA THR A 171 18.40 4.93 16.79
C THR A 171 19.86 4.63 16.47
N ILE A 172 20.14 3.80 15.47
CA ILE A 172 21.52 3.46 15.04
C ILE A 172 22.20 4.70 14.41
N SER A 173 21.50 5.49 13.60
CA SER A 173 22.05 6.69 12.98
C SER A 173 22.34 7.83 13.99
N ALA A 174 21.71 7.82 15.14
CA ALA A 174 21.94 8.81 16.21
C ALA A 174 23.09 8.41 17.16
N SER A 175 23.59 7.17 17.06
CA SER A 175 24.67 6.62 17.89
C SER A 175 26.03 6.60 17.17
N LEU A 176 26.07 6.98 15.89
CA LEU A 176 27.27 7.14 15.05
C LEU A 176 27.59 8.64 14.83
#